data_206809f68252c7de41394b71c373c633
#
_entry.id   206809f68252c7de41394b71c373c633
#
_cell.length_a   1.000
_cell.length_b   1.000
_cell.length_c   1.000
_cell.angle_alpha   90.00
_cell.angle_beta   90.00
_cell.angle_gamma   90.00
#
_symmetry.space_group_name_H-M   'P 1'
#
loop_
_entity.id
_entity.type
_entity.pdbx_description
1 polymer ?
#
loop_
_entity_poly.entity_id
_entity_poly.type
_entity_poly.pdbx_seq_one_letter_code
_entity_poly.pdbx_strand_id
1 'polypeptide(L)'
;DFGHETHLEMGGQEILRDWVHLYLNGQYWGIYNIHERPDESFAKLHFGGREKDYDVLKQRPRGRPNGSLPELTSGSLDAWKDLMVTVKGATEQPEVYAEILRQIELEPFIDYILMNLWGGNSDWPHNNWYAIRHAPTDGPFQFFNWDPENYIFAVNVNRVGVNTDNSP
;
A
#
# COMPACT_ATOMS: atom_id res chain seq x y z
N ASP A 1 -5.84 13.87 9.14
CA ASP A 1 -5.73 13.19 7.90
C ASP A 1 -6.63 11.97 7.92
N PHE A 2 -7.86 12.21 7.48
CA PHE A 2 -9.00 11.32 7.63
C PHE A 2 -8.74 9.86 7.19
N GLY A 3 -8.14 9.66 6.01
CA GLY A 3 -7.94 8.32 5.48
C GLY A 3 -7.03 7.44 6.34
N HIS A 4 -5.94 8.00 6.85
CA HIS A 4 -5.04 7.25 7.73
C HIS A 4 -5.67 6.96 9.10
N GLU A 5 -6.37 7.94 9.70
CA GLU A 5 -7.04 7.73 10.99
C GLU A 5 -8.11 6.66 10.89
N THR A 6 -8.93 6.71 9.84
CA THR A 6 -9.95 5.69 9.63
C THR A 6 -9.33 4.30 9.43
N HIS A 7 -8.25 4.20 8.65
CA HIS A 7 -7.56 2.92 8.45
C HIS A 7 -6.98 2.36 9.75
N LEU A 8 -6.40 3.24 10.60
CA LEU A 8 -5.91 2.85 11.91
C LEU A 8 -7.04 2.36 12.83
N GLU A 9 -8.18 3.05 12.86
CA GLU A 9 -9.36 2.64 13.64
C GLU A 9 -9.97 1.30 13.15
N MET A 10 -9.78 0.95 11.89
CA MET A 10 -10.14 -0.35 11.31
C MET A 10 -9.14 -1.47 11.67
N GLY A 11 -8.06 -1.16 12.38
CA GLY A 11 -7.03 -2.13 12.74
C GLY A 11 -5.82 -2.17 11.80
N GLY A 12 -5.73 -1.23 10.86
CA GLY A 12 -4.57 -1.08 9.98
C GLY A 12 -3.30 -0.66 10.72
N GLN A 13 -2.16 -0.83 10.09
CA GLN A 13 -0.87 -0.42 10.66
C GLN A 13 -0.78 1.10 10.74
N GLU A 14 -0.38 1.58 11.91
CA GLU A 14 -0.13 3.00 12.15
C GLU A 14 1.04 3.50 11.28
N ILE A 15 0.80 4.61 10.59
CA ILE A 15 1.82 5.45 9.96
C ILE A 15 1.90 6.71 10.78
N LEU A 16 2.99 6.88 11.51
CA LEU A 16 3.18 8.06 12.36
C LEU A 16 3.24 9.32 11.53
N ARG A 17 2.56 10.36 12.01
CA ARG A 17 2.49 11.67 11.36
C ARG A 17 2.26 12.77 12.36
N ASP A 18 2.69 13.97 11.98
CA ASP A 18 2.45 15.17 12.78
C ASP A 18 2.42 16.42 11.90
N TRP A 19 1.85 17.50 12.43
CA TRP A 19 1.86 18.80 11.82
C TRP A 19 2.88 19.69 12.50
N VAL A 20 3.82 20.22 11.74
CA VAL A 20 4.91 21.01 12.28
C VAL A 20 4.99 22.39 11.63
N HIS A 21 5.39 23.39 12.43
CA HIS A 21 5.80 24.68 11.89
C HIS A 21 7.24 24.60 11.39
N LEU A 22 7.42 24.75 10.06
CA LEU A 22 8.74 24.69 9.44
C LEU A 22 9.40 26.06 9.43
N TYR A 23 10.65 26.11 9.94
CA TYR A 23 11.53 27.25 9.86
C TYR A 23 12.82 26.85 9.12
N LEU A 24 13.18 27.59 8.08
CA LEU A 24 14.45 27.44 7.37
C LEU A 24 15.29 28.70 7.56
N ASN A 25 16.49 28.53 8.12
CA ASN A 25 17.39 29.66 8.44
C ASN A 25 16.69 30.77 9.25
N GLY A 26 15.79 30.40 10.16
CA GLY A 26 15.04 31.34 10.99
C GLY A 26 13.83 31.99 10.32
N GLN A 27 13.58 31.74 9.04
CA GLN A 27 12.38 32.19 8.34
C GLN A 27 11.28 31.15 8.43
N TYR A 28 10.07 31.58 8.74
CA TYR A 28 8.89 30.75 8.78
C TYR A 28 8.42 30.39 7.37
N TRP A 29 8.29 29.08 7.08
CA TRP A 29 7.90 28.54 5.77
C TRP A 29 6.47 28.01 5.73
N GLY A 30 5.81 27.85 6.87
CA GLY A 30 4.44 27.40 6.96
C GLY A 30 4.27 26.17 7.84
N ILE A 31 3.09 25.56 7.75
CA ILE A 31 2.76 24.30 8.42
C ILE A 31 2.96 23.17 7.43
N TYR A 32 3.68 22.14 7.85
CA TYR A 32 3.98 20.95 7.05
C TYR A 32 3.49 19.71 7.77
N ASN A 33 2.93 18.79 7.00
CA ASN A 33 2.65 17.44 7.47
C ASN A 33 3.89 16.58 7.27
N ILE A 34 4.46 16.10 8.37
CA ILE A 34 5.51 15.08 8.34
C ILE A 34 4.88 13.73 8.62
N HIS A 35 5.29 12.72 7.89
CA HIS A 35 4.79 11.36 8.08
C HIS A 35 5.85 10.33 7.68
N GLU A 36 5.75 9.15 8.27
CA GLU A 36 6.56 8.01 7.88
C GLU A 36 6.20 7.57 6.46
N ARG A 37 7.17 6.99 5.80
CA ARG A 37 6.97 6.34 4.51
C ARG A 37 7.03 4.83 4.72
N PRO A 38 6.09 4.03 4.17
CA PRO A 38 6.13 2.57 4.24
C PRO A 38 7.27 1.98 3.39
N ASP A 39 8.50 2.25 3.79
CA ASP A 39 9.73 1.74 3.18
C ASP A 39 10.42 0.70 4.07
N GLU A 40 11.63 0.29 3.73
CA GLU A 40 12.40 -0.70 4.50
C GLU A 40 12.78 -0.21 5.90
N SER A 41 12.95 1.09 6.08
CA SER A 41 13.25 1.68 7.41
C SER A 41 12.00 1.64 8.30
N PHE A 42 10.84 1.95 7.73
CA PHE A 42 9.53 1.78 8.39
C PHE A 42 9.32 0.31 8.79
N ALA A 43 9.53 -0.61 7.86
CA ALA A 43 9.36 -2.05 8.11
C ALA A 43 10.24 -2.53 9.27
N LYS A 44 11.51 -2.13 9.30
CA LYS A 44 12.42 -2.42 10.41
C LYS A 44 11.93 -1.83 11.74
N LEU A 45 11.44 -0.60 11.72
CA LEU A 45 11.02 0.09 12.94
C LEU A 45 9.79 -0.57 13.57
N HIS A 46 8.80 -0.91 12.75
CA HIS A 46 7.51 -1.43 13.22
C HIS A 46 7.45 -2.95 13.37
N PHE A 47 8.23 -3.69 12.56
CA PHE A 47 8.18 -5.17 12.53
C PHE A 47 9.49 -5.82 12.98
N GLY A 48 10.56 -5.02 13.24
CA GLY A 48 11.86 -5.52 13.70
C GLY A 48 12.76 -5.99 12.54
N GLY A 49 13.74 -6.86 12.83
CA GLY A 49 14.68 -7.35 11.82
C GLY A 49 15.63 -6.28 11.28
N ARG A 50 16.00 -6.40 10.02
CA ARG A 50 16.91 -5.47 9.32
C ARG A 50 16.23 -4.97 8.06
N GLU A 51 16.54 -3.77 7.62
CA GLU A 51 16.00 -3.18 6.39
C GLU A 51 16.08 -4.11 5.17
N LYS A 52 17.22 -4.77 5.00
CA LYS A 52 17.46 -5.74 3.91
C LYS A 52 16.65 -7.04 3.99
N ASP A 53 15.97 -7.29 5.11
CA ASP A 53 15.12 -8.45 5.29
C ASP A 53 13.71 -8.24 4.70
N TYR A 54 13.45 -7.05 4.13
CA TYR A 54 12.14 -6.71 3.59
C TYR A 54 12.16 -6.51 2.08
N ASP A 55 11.19 -7.15 1.41
CA ASP A 55 10.79 -6.78 0.06
C ASP A 55 9.78 -5.64 0.18
N VAL A 56 10.09 -4.50 -0.42
CA VAL A 56 9.26 -3.30 -0.39
C VAL A 56 8.98 -2.85 -1.81
N LEU A 57 7.71 -2.78 -2.13
CA LEU A 57 7.19 -2.41 -3.43
C LEU A 57 6.29 -1.18 -3.29
N LYS A 58 6.24 -0.37 -4.32
CA LYS A 58 5.24 0.69 -4.43
C LYS A 58 4.62 0.67 -5.83
N GLN A 59 3.60 1.50 -6.03
CA GLN A 59 2.94 1.62 -7.32
C GLN A 59 3.95 1.65 -8.48
N ARG A 60 3.52 1.23 -9.66
CA ARG A 60 4.36 1.28 -10.85
C ARG A 60 4.84 2.70 -11.14
N PRO A 61 6.05 2.88 -11.73
CA PRO A 61 6.52 4.20 -12.14
C PRO A 61 5.57 4.87 -13.13
N ARG A 62 5.37 6.18 -12.98
CA ARG A 62 4.55 6.97 -13.92
C ARG A 62 5.00 6.77 -15.37
N GLY A 63 4.05 6.75 -16.29
CA GLY A 63 4.31 6.61 -17.73
C GLY A 63 4.63 5.19 -18.18
N ARG A 64 4.62 4.20 -17.30
CA ARG A 64 4.72 2.79 -17.69
C ARG A 64 3.36 2.25 -18.16
N PRO A 65 3.37 1.31 -19.12
CA PRO A 65 2.15 0.65 -19.57
C PRO A 65 1.39 -0.05 -18.42
N ASN A 66 0.09 -0.21 -18.60
CA ASN A 66 -0.71 -1.05 -17.69
C ASN A 66 -0.14 -2.46 -17.63
N GLY A 67 -0.21 -3.09 -16.46
CA GLY A 67 0.39 -4.41 -16.21
C GLY A 67 1.91 -4.41 -16.07
N SER A 68 2.57 -3.24 -16.02
CA SER A 68 3.97 -3.16 -15.64
C SER A 68 4.13 -3.55 -14.18
N LEU A 69 5.29 -4.16 -13.86
CA LEU A 69 5.64 -4.47 -12.47
C LEU A 69 5.69 -3.21 -11.61
N PRO A 70 5.37 -3.31 -10.30
CA PRO A 70 5.56 -2.24 -9.35
C PRO A 70 7.04 -1.83 -9.28
N GLU A 71 7.29 -0.66 -8.73
CA GLU A 71 8.64 -0.21 -8.46
C GLU A 71 9.17 -0.90 -7.20
N LEU A 72 10.32 -1.56 -7.33
CA LEU A 72 11.03 -2.15 -6.21
C LEU A 72 11.85 -1.06 -5.52
N THR A 73 11.63 -0.88 -4.21
CA THR A 73 12.44 0.03 -3.38
C THR A 73 13.45 -0.72 -2.53
N SER A 74 13.15 -1.96 -2.11
CA SER A 74 14.07 -2.84 -1.37
C SER A 74 13.76 -4.31 -1.64
N GLY A 75 14.77 -5.17 -1.55
CA GLY A 75 14.63 -6.63 -1.64
C GLY A 75 14.47 -7.15 -3.07
N SER A 76 13.47 -8.02 -3.32
CA SER A 76 13.21 -8.71 -4.60
C SER A 76 11.75 -8.59 -5.04
N LEU A 77 11.55 -8.67 -6.37
CA LEU A 77 10.23 -8.78 -6.99
C LEU A 77 9.75 -10.24 -7.14
N ASP A 78 10.53 -11.22 -6.75
CA ASP A 78 10.24 -12.61 -7.11
C ASP A 78 8.95 -13.11 -6.46
N ALA A 79 8.79 -12.88 -5.14
CA ALA A 79 7.54 -13.22 -4.46
C ALA A 79 6.30 -12.47 -5.01
N TRP A 80 6.48 -11.23 -5.45
CA TRP A 80 5.40 -10.51 -6.13
C TRP A 80 5.02 -11.14 -7.46
N LYS A 81 5.99 -11.55 -8.27
CA LYS A 81 5.73 -12.26 -9.54
C LYS A 81 5.01 -13.58 -9.29
N ASP A 82 5.42 -14.33 -8.27
CA ASP A 82 4.79 -15.59 -7.88
C ASP A 82 3.33 -15.37 -7.44
N LEU A 83 3.08 -14.35 -6.60
CA LEU A 83 1.73 -13.93 -6.23
C LEU A 83 0.90 -13.61 -7.49
N MET A 84 1.44 -12.82 -8.42
CA MET A 84 0.71 -12.45 -9.64
C MET A 84 0.44 -13.65 -10.57
N VAL A 85 1.33 -14.63 -10.61
CA VAL A 85 1.09 -15.89 -11.33
C VAL A 85 -0.04 -16.67 -10.66
N THR A 86 -0.02 -16.79 -9.34
CA THR A 86 -1.05 -17.46 -8.56
C THR A 86 -2.42 -16.80 -8.78
N VAL A 87 -2.49 -15.47 -8.65
CA VAL A 87 -3.74 -14.71 -8.84
C VAL A 87 -4.28 -14.82 -10.27
N LYS A 88 -3.41 -14.76 -11.30
CA LYS A 88 -3.83 -14.91 -12.70
C LYS A 88 -4.30 -16.32 -13.02
N GLY A 89 -3.76 -17.33 -12.35
CA GLY A 89 -4.21 -18.71 -12.43
C GLY A 89 -5.42 -19.01 -11.55
N ALA A 90 -5.84 -18.05 -10.73
CA ALA A 90 -6.96 -18.21 -9.80
C ALA A 90 -8.26 -18.31 -10.61
N THR A 91 -8.71 -19.54 -10.73
CA THR A 91 -10.09 -19.88 -10.98
C THR A 91 -10.74 -20.18 -9.63
N GLU A 92 -12.02 -20.49 -9.57
CA GLU A 92 -12.75 -20.80 -8.33
C GLU A 92 -12.26 -22.11 -7.65
N GLN A 93 -10.95 -22.31 -7.58
CA GLN A 93 -10.33 -23.50 -6.99
C GLN A 93 -9.90 -23.19 -5.56
N PRO A 94 -10.41 -23.95 -4.56
CA PRO A 94 -10.09 -23.71 -3.14
C PRO A 94 -8.60 -23.74 -2.82
N GLU A 95 -7.83 -24.57 -3.52
CA GLU A 95 -6.38 -24.72 -3.32
C GLU A 95 -5.63 -23.45 -3.72
N VAL A 96 -6.03 -22.83 -4.82
CA VAL A 96 -5.43 -21.57 -5.30
C VAL A 96 -5.77 -20.42 -4.35
N TYR A 97 -7.01 -20.39 -3.85
CA TYR A 97 -7.41 -19.41 -2.85
C TYR A 97 -6.60 -19.57 -1.56
N ALA A 98 -6.42 -20.79 -1.07
CA ALA A 98 -5.58 -21.05 0.11
C ALA A 98 -4.11 -20.62 -0.10
N GLU A 99 -3.60 -20.73 -1.34
CA GLU A 99 -2.27 -20.23 -1.67
C GLU A 99 -2.18 -18.71 -1.63
N ILE A 100 -3.18 -18.01 -2.17
CA ILE A 100 -3.25 -16.55 -2.09
C ILE A 100 -3.28 -16.09 -0.63
N LEU A 101 -4.06 -16.76 0.23
CA LEU A 101 -4.13 -16.43 1.67
C LEU A 101 -2.81 -16.62 2.43
N ARG A 102 -1.88 -17.41 1.91
CA ARG A 102 -0.53 -17.50 2.48
C ARG A 102 0.37 -16.34 2.04
N GLN A 103 0.08 -15.74 0.91
CA GLN A 103 0.90 -14.70 0.28
C GLN A 103 0.44 -13.28 0.61
N ILE A 104 -0.76 -13.09 1.16
CA ILE A 104 -1.29 -11.78 1.58
C ILE A 104 -1.92 -11.88 2.98
N GLU A 105 -1.80 -10.83 3.78
CA GLU A 105 -2.56 -10.68 5.01
C GLU A 105 -4.00 -10.27 4.68
N LEU A 106 -4.92 -11.23 4.72
CA LEU A 106 -6.27 -11.06 4.16
C LEU A 106 -7.08 -9.96 4.85
N GLU A 107 -7.16 -9.96 6.19
CA GLU A 107 -7.99 -9.00 6.92
C GLU A 107 -7.51 -7.56 6.70
N PRO A 108 -6.23 -7.22 6.91
CA PRO A 108 -5.71 -5.88 6.59
C PRO A 108 -5.84 -5.53 5.09
N PHE A 109 -5.74 -6.52 4.20
CA PHE A 109 -5.93 -6.29 2.77
C PHE A 109 -7.38 -5.94 2.42
N ILE A 110 -8.35 -6.59 3.06
CA ILE A 110 -9.78 -6.24 2.90
C ILE A 110 -10.02 -4.81 3.38
N ASP A 111 -9.52 -4.43 4.53
CA ASP A 111 -9.65 -3.07 5.08
C ASP A 111 -9.01 -2.03 4.16
N TYR A 112 -7.82 -2.34 3.65
CA TYR A 112 -7.14 -1.50 2.64
C TYR A 112 -8.00 -1.30 1.38
N ILE A 113 -8.63 -2.36 0.84
CA ILE A 113 -9.51 -2.27 -0.33
C ILE A 113 -10.78 -1.47 0.00
N LEU A 114 -11.43 -1.79 1.13
CA LEU A 114 -12.66 -1.12 1.56
C LEU A 114 -12.46 0.39 1.72
N MET A 115 -11.36 0.81 2.32
CA MET A 115 -11.02 2.22 2.49
C MET A 115 -10.91 2.94 1.16
N ASN A 116 -10.23 2.34 0.18
CA ASN A 116 -10.05 2.96 -1.12
C ASN A 116 -11.36 3.04 -1.92
N LEU A 117 -12.18 1.98 -1.86
CA LEU A 117 -13.48 1.95 -2.55
C LEU A 117 -14.50 2.90 -1.89
N TRP A 118 -14.62 2.83 -0.55
CA TRP A 118 -15.55 3.66 0.21
C TRP A 118 -15.15 5.14 0.17
N GLY A 119 -13.86 5.43 0.33
CA GLY A 119 -13.33 6.79 0.25
C GLY A 119 -13.38 7.40 -1.14
N GLY A 120 -13.77 6.62 -2.17
CA GLY A 120 -13.85 7.09 -3.55
C GLY A 120 -12.49 7.50 -4.12
N ASN A 121 -11.38 6.86 -3.66
CA ASN A 121 -10.03 7.24 -4.05
C ASN A 121 -9.84 7.12 -5.56
N SER A 122 -9.81 8.25 -6.25
CA SER A 122 -9.70 8.31 -7.71
C SER A 122 -8.26 8.06 -8.21
N ASP A 123 -7.28 8.17 -7.35
CA ASP A 123 -5.86 7.98 -7.68
C ASP A 123 -5.35 6.56 -7.34
N TRP A 124 -6.24 5.69 -6.92
CA TRP A 124 -6.00 4.29 -6.65
C TRP A 124 -6.78 3.41 -7.66
N PRO A 125 -6.32 2.23 -8.08
CA PRO A 125 -5.12 1.49 -7.61
C PRO A 125 -3.85 1.74 -8.42
N HIS A 126 -3.86 2.64 -9.38
CA HIS A 126 -2.70 2.89 -10.25
C HIS A 126 -1.58 3.71 -9.57
N ASN A 127 -1.89 4.40 -8.47
CA ASN A 127 -0.96 5.15 -7.62
C ASN A 127 -1.23 4.89 -6.13
N ASN A 128 -0.38 5.49 -5.30
CA ASN A 128 -0.62 5.73 -3.88
C ASN A 128 -0.78 4.48 -3.02
N TRP A 129 0.09 3.50 -3.23
CA TRP A 129 0.18 2.32 -2.39
C TRP A 129 1.61 1.81 -2.23
N TYR A 130 1.82 1.08 -1.14
CA TYR A 130 3.00 0.26 -0.88
C TYR A 130 2.58 -1.16 -0.52
N ALA A 131 3.48 -2.11 -0.77
CA ALA A 131 3.36 -3.47 -0.28
C ALA A 131 4.70 -3.91 0.34
N ILE A 132 4.64 -4.49 1.52
CA ILE A 132 5.82 -4.90 2.29
C ILE A 132 5.65 -6.35 2.71
N ARG A 133 6.73 -7.14 2.63
CA ARG A 133 6.79 -8.48 3.21
C ARG A 133 8.16 -8.75 3.86
N HIS A 134 8.18 -9.63 4.85
CA HIS A 134 9.42 -10.10 5.46
C HIS A 134 9.94 -11.32 4.70
N ALA A 135 10.96 -11.14 3.88
CA ALA A 135 11.49 -12.15 2.97
C ALA A 135 12.10 -13.40 3.69
N PRO A 136 12.88 -13.26 4.80
CA PRO A 136 13.48 -14.40 5.48
C PRO A 136 12.47 -15.41 6.04
N THR A 137 11.26 -15.01 6.36
CA THR A 137 10.20 -15.90 6.87
C THR A 137 9.22 -16.33 5.80
N ASP A 138 9.44 -15.91 4.55
CA ASP A 138 8.47 -16.07 3.47
C ASP A 138 7.08 -15.53 3.86
N GLY A 139 7.08 -14.38 4.56
CA GLY A 139 5.89 -13.77 5.12
C GLY A 139 4.95 -13.25 4.03
N PRO A 140 3.66 -13.05 4.37
CA PRO A 140 2.69 -12.47 3.46
C PRO A 140 2.96 -10.99 3.18
N PHE A 141 2.43 -10.50 2.07
CA PHE A 141 2.42 -9.07 1.79
C PHE A 141 1.36 -8.36 2.65
N GLN A 142 1.78 -7.23 3.22
CA GLN A 142 0.93 -6.21 3.83
C GLN A 142 0.84 -5.01 2.91
N PHE A 143 -0.35 -4.43 2.78
CA PHE A 143 -0.62 -3.30 1.88
C PHE A 143 -0.88 -2.03 2.68
N PHE A 144 -0.31 -0.93 2.20
CA PHE A 144 -0.38 0.39 2.87
C PHE A 144 -0.94 1.42 1.92
N ASN A 145 -1.89 2.21 2.40
CA ASN A 145 -2.32 3.42 1.72
C ASN A 145 -1.22 4.47 1.80
N TRP A 146 -0.97 5.11 0.66
CA TRP A 146 -0.07 6.23 0.56
C TRP A 146 -0.80 7.40 -0.05
N ASP A 147 -0.58 8.61 0.49
CA ASP A 147 -1.14 9.85 -0.04
C ASP A 147 -2.67 9.82 -0.28
N PRO A 148 -3.48 9.49 0.75
CA PRO A 148 -4.93 9.32 0.61
C PRO A 148 -5.67 10.66 0.57
N GLU A 149 -5.10 11.68 -0.05
CA GLU A 149 -5.66 13.04 -0.13
C GLU A 149 -6.94 13.12 -0.99
N ASN A 150 -7.11 12.14 -1.89
CA ASN A 150 -8.27 12.07 -2.78
C ASN A 150 -9.47 11.34 -2.17
N TYR A 151 -9.42 10.99 -0.88
CA TYR A 151 -10.57 10.40 -0.20
C TYR A 151 -11.69 11.43 -0.02
N ILE A 152 -12.93 11.01 -0.32
CA ILE A 152 -14.15 11.83 -0.20
C ILE A 152 -14.06 13.12 -1.03
N PHE A 153 -13.12 13.22 -1.93
CA PHE A 153 -12.97 14.40 -2.80
C PHE A 153 -14.17 14.60 -3.72
N ALA A 154 -14.79 13.52 -4.16
CA ALA A 154 -15.97 13.55 -5.01
C ALA A 154 -17.02 12.53 -4.51
N VAL A 155 -17.93 12.96 -3.65
CA VAL A 155 -18.95 12.13 -2.97
C VAL A 155 -19.88 11.35 -3.89
N ASN A 156 -19.94 11.73 -5.17
CA ASN A 156 -20.78 11.08 -6.17
C ASN A 156 -20.01 10.02 -7.00
N VAL A 157 -18.73 9.79 -6.71
CA VAL A 157 -17.92 8.79 -7.43
C VAL A 157 -18.16 7.42 -6.84
N ASN A 158 -18.69 6.52 -7.67
CA ASN A 158 -18.80 5.12 -7.33
C ASN A 158 -17.56 4.37 -7.86
N ARG A 159 -16.70 3.89 -6.97
CA ARG A 159 -15.50 3.13 -7.33
C ARG A 159 -15.73 1.62 -7.42
N VAL A 160 -16.84 1.12 -6.89
CA VAL A 160 -17.14 -0.33 -6.87
C VAL A 160 -17.36 -0.88 -8.28
N GLY A 161 -17.90 -0.08 -9.20
CA GLY A 161 -18.12 -0.48 -10.59
C GLY A 161 -17.01 -0.07 -11.56
N VAL A 162 -15.90 0.47 -11.07
CA VAL A 162 -14.78 0.88 -11.94
C VAL A 162 -13.94 -0.34 -12.26
N ASN A 163 -13.64 -0.51 -13.56
CA ASN A 163 -12.69 -1.53 -13.99
C ASN A 163 -11.30 -1.22 -13.41
N THR A 164 -10.82 -2.10 -12.54
CA THR A 164 -9.50 -2.02 -11.92
C THR A 164 -8.46 -2.91 -12.63
N ASP A 165 -8.77 -3.46 -13.80
CA ASP A 165 -7.86 -4.32 -14.57
C ASP A 165 -6.55 -3.63 -14.98
N ASN A 166 -6.47 -2.33 -14.78
CA ASN A 166 -5.26 -1.55 -15.00
C ASN A 166 -4.34 -1.50 -13.76
N SER A 167 -4.72 -2.18 -12.69
CA SER A 167 -3.86 -2.33 -11.51
C SER A 167 -2.61 -3.13 -11.87
N PRO A 168 -1.48 -2.83 -11.24
CA PRO A 168 -0.24 -3.56 -11.49
C PRO A 168 -0.35 -5.04 -11.12
#